data_3c319fc53b550fe8faa91b15d6c51f73
#
_entry.id   3c319fc53b550fe8faa91b15d6c51f73
#
_cell.length_a   1.000
_cell.length_b   1.000
_cell.length_c   1.000
_cell.angle_alpha   90.00
_cell.angle_beta   90.00
_cell.angle_gamma   90.00
#
_symmetry.space_group_name_H-M   'P 1'
#
loop_
_entity.id
_entity.type
_entity.pdbx_description
1 polymer ?
#
loop_
_entity_poly.entity_id
_entity_poly.type
_entity_poly.pdbx_seq_one_letter_code
_entity_poly.pdbx_strand_id
1 'polypeptide(L)'
;MNDIKYILICGAGMMGKNIAFVMASNPAYQVGVYDLYETDVPGGIRANTRQLIAKGALTEEELDARLSRISFTTDLDSELVRRADLVIEAVFEDMKIKRETFAKLEARFRPDTIFCTNSSVMSPSEISAELQHRERFVGTHFW
;
A
#
# COMPACT_ATOMS: atom_id res chain seq x y z
N MET A 1 9.61 12.30 -14.95
CA MET A 1 8.83 11.53 -13.95
C MET A 1 8.51 10.18 -14.60
N ASN A 2 8.95 9.09 -14.01
CA ASN A 2 8.64 7.76 -14.54
C ASN A 2 7.16 7.46 -14.30
N ASP A 3 6.53 6.71 -15.22
CA ASP A 3 5.15 6.28 -15.05
C ASP A 3 5.05 5.33 -13.85
N ILE A 4 4.12 5.60 -12.94
CA ILE A 4 3.81 4.72 -11.81
C ILE A 4 3.07 3.49 -12.34
N LYS A 5 3.63 2.31 -12.12
CA LYS A 5 3.04 1.02 -12.52
C LYS A 5 2.94 0.04 -11.35
N TYR A 6 3.91 0.07 -10.45
CA TYR A 6 4.01 -0.82 -9.30
C TYR A 6 3.78 -0.05 -8.01
N ILE A 7 2.68 -0.35 -7.32
CA ILE A 7 2.30 0.28 -6.05
C ILE A 7 2.45 -0.75 -4.93
N LEU A 8 3.16 -0.41 -3.87
CA LEU A 8 3.26 -1.23 -2.67
C LEU A 8 2.43 -0.60 -1.55
N ILE A 9 1.57 -1.40 -0.94
CA ILE A 9 0.86 -1.04 0.29
C ILE A 9 1.57 -1.72 1.45
N CYS A 10 2.01 -0.94 2.43
CA CYS A 10 2.63 -1.46 3.66
C CYS A 10 1.59 -1.46 4.78
N GLY A 11 1.23 -2.66 5.23
CA GLY A 11 0.15 -2.91 6.16
C GLY A 11 -1.05 -3.58 5.49
N ALA A 12 -1.38 -4.80 5.93
CA ALA A 12 -2.48 -5.61 5.40
C ALA A 12 -3.72 -5.59 6.32
N GLY A 13 -3.88 -4.53 7.12
CA GLY A 13 -5.07 -4.27 7.90
C GLY A 13 -6.28 -3.91 7.03
N MET A 14 -7.37 -3.48 7.64
CA MET A 14 -8.60 -3.09 6.93
C MET A 14 -8.31 -1.98 5.91
N MET A 15 -7.62 -0.92 6.35
CA MET A 15 -7.32 0.23 5.48
C MET A 15 -6.37 -0.16 4.34
N GLY A 16 -5.30 -0.92 4.62
CA GLY A 16 -4.37 -1.36 3.59
C GLY A 16 -5.03 -2.21 2.50
N LYS A 17 -5.92 -3.13 2.88
CA LYS A 17 -6.72 -3.93 1.93
C LYS A 17 -7.64 -3.05 1.07
N ASN A 18 -8.29 -2.06 1.68
CA ASN A 18 -9.17 -1.14 0.96
C ASN A 18 -8.37 -0.25 -0.02
N ILE A 19 -7.21 0.26 0.38
CA ILE A 19 -6.33 1.02 -0.51
C ILE A 19 -5.85 0.14 -1.66
N ALA A 20 -5.42 -1.09 -1.40
CA ALA A 20 -5.01 -2.03 -2.44
C ALA A 20 -6.14 -2.28 -3.45
N PHE A 21 -7.37 -2.48 -2.99
CA PHE A 21 -8.54 -2.65 -3.84
C PHE A 21 -8.82 -1.42 -4.71
N VAL A 22 -8.70 -0.21 -4.14
CA VAL A 22 -8.89 1.05 -4.87
C VAL A 22 -7.79 1.23 -5.92
N MET A 23 -6.52 1.04 -5.57
CA MET A 23 -5.41 1.16 -6.52
C MET A 23 -5.53 0.15 -7.67
N ALA A 24 -5.94 -1.08 -7.37
CA ALA A 24 -6.15 -2.12 -8.38
C ALA A 24 -7.35 -1.86 -9.31
N SER A 25 -8.14 -0.81 -9.10
CA SER A 25 -9.19 -0.40 -10.05
C SER A 25 -8.63 0.12 -11.37
N ASN A 26 -7.43 0.69 -11.35
CA ASN A 26 -6.74 1.08 -12.57
C ASN A 26 -6.00 -0.14 -13.15
N PRO A 27 -6.35 -0.60 -14.37
CA PRO A 27 -5.73 -1.77 -14.98
C PRO A 27 -4.24 -1.59 -15.31
N ALA A 28 -3.73 -0.36 -15.32
CA ALA A 28 -2.31 -0.08 -15.52
C ALA A 28 -1.44 -0.37 -14.28
N TYR A 29 -2.06 -0.54 -13.10
CA TYR A 29 -1.32 -0.75 -11.85
C TYR A 29 -1.24 -2.23 -11.48
N GLN A 30 -0.06 -2.62 -11.00
CA GLN A 30 0.18 -3.85 -10.24
C GLN A 30 0.36 -3.45 -8.78
N VAL A 31 -0.36 -4.11 -7.88
CA VAL A 31 -0.39 -3.74 -6.47
C VAL A 31 0.22 -4.85 -5.64
N GLY A 32 1.27 -4.52 -4.91
CA GLY A 32 1.83 -5.37 -3.86
C GLY A 32 1.25 -4.98 -2.50
N VAL A 33 1.05 -5.96 -1.63
CA VAL A 33 0.75 -5.73 -0.22
C VAL A 33 1.82 -6.42 0.60
N TYR A 34 2.43 -5.70 1.52
CA TYR A 34 3.42 -6.22 2.46
C TYR A 34 2.90 -6.08 3.89
N ASP A 35 3.08 -7.12 4.68
CA ASP A 35 2.87 -7.10 6.12
C ASP A 35 3.88 -8.01 6.81
N LEU A 36 4.11 -7.81 8.10
CA LEU A 36 4.97 -8.67 8.92
C LEU A 36 4.37 -10.06 9.14
N TYR A 37 3.05 -10.17 9.08
CA TYR A 37 2.31 -11.39 9.37
C TYR A 37 1.51 -11.88 8.18
N GLU A 38 1.43 -13.20 8.02
CA GLU A 38 0.58 -13.83 7.03
C GLU A 38 -0.88 -13.35 7.16
N THR A 39 -1.44 -12.93 6.05
CA THR A 39 -2.78 -12.33 6.01
C THR A 39 -3.48 -12.75 4.72
N ASP A 40 -4.72 -13.21 4.82
CA ASP A 40 -5.58 -13.45 3.66
C ASP A 40 -6.08 -12.12 3.09
N VAL A 41 -5.29 -11.53 2.21
CA VAL A 41 -5.62 -10.25 1.56
C VAL A 41 -6.82 -10.40 0.62
N PRO A 42 -6.87 -11.40 -0.29
CA PRO A 42 -8.03 -11.59 -1.17
C PRO A 42 -9.33 -11.84 -0.40
N GLY A 43 -9.32 -12.74 0.59
CA GLY A 43 -10.50 -13.02 1.41
C GLY A 43 -10.99 -11.80 2.20
N GLY A 44 -10.06 -11.01 2.74
CA GLY A 44 -10.38 -9.77 3.43
C GLY A 44 -11.00 -8.72 2.48
N ILE A 45 -10.50 -8.57 1.27
CA ILE A 45 -11.08 -7.67 0.25
C ILE A 45 -12.48 -8.14 -0.13
N ARG A 46 -12.67 -9.45 -0.38
CA ARG A 46 -14.00 -10.02 -0.67
C ARG A 46 -15.00 -9.73 0.47
N ALA A 47 -14.58 -9.88 1.72
CA ALA A 47 -15.43 -9.57 2.87
C ALA A 47 -15.81 -8.09 2.91
N ASN A 48 -14.86 -7.19 2.71
CA ASN A 48 -15.08 -5.74 2.73
C ASN A 48 -15.98 -5.24 1.58
N THR A 49 -15.94 -5.91 0.43
CA THR A 49 -16.70 -5.50 -0.78
C THR A 49 -18.05 -6.18 -0.93
N ARG A 50 -18.40 -7.12 -0.03
CA ARG A 50 -19.66 -7.89 -0.09
C ARG A 50 -20.90 -7.02 -0.27
N GLN A 51 -20.98 -5.89 0.44
CA GLN A 51 -22.13 -4.99 0.32
C GLN A 51 -22.20 -4.26 -1.02
N LEU A 52 -21.03 -3.98 -1.65
CA LEU A 52 -20.99 -3.38 -2.97
C LEU A 52 -21.53 -4.35 -4.03
N ILE A 53 -21.16 -5.63 -3.92
CA ILE A 53 -21.69 -6.70 -4.78
C ILE A 53 -23.21 -6.82 -4.59
N ALA A 54 -23.69 -6.91 -3.34
CA ALA A 54 -25.09 -7.05 -3.03
C ALA A 54 -25.95 -5.88 -3.55
N LYS A 55 -25.40 -4.68 -3.61
CA LYS A 55 -26.06 -3.48 -4.13
C LYS A 55 -25.88 -3.29 -5.64
N GLY A 56 -25.18 -4.18 -6.33
CA GLY A 56 -24.87 -4.05 -7.76
C GLY A 56 -23.89 -2.91 -8.11
N ALA A 57 -23.18 -2.37 -7.11
CA ALA A 57 -22.18 -1.32 -7.32
C ALA A 57 -20.80 -1.88 -7.72
N LEU A 58 -20.63 -3.20 -7.64
CA LEU A 58 -19.44 -3.95 -8.06
C LEU A 58 -19.91 -5.32 -8.55
N THR A 59 -19.36 -5.80 -9.65
CA THR A 59 -19.59 -7.19 -10.11
C THR A 59 -18.52 -8.15 -9.59
N GLU A 60 -18.83 -9.44 -9.55
CA GLU A 60 -17.83 -10.48 -9.20
C GLU A 60 -16.65 -10.48 -10.20
N GLU A 61 -16.93 -10.27 -11.49
CA GLU A 61 -15.91 -10.20 -12.54
C GLU A 61 -14.96 -9.01 -12.33
N GLU A 62 -15.48 -7.84 -11.97
CA GLU A 62 -14.68 -6.66 -11.64
C GLU A 62 -13.84 -6.88 -10.38
N LEU A 63 -14.40 -7.53 -9.36
CA LEU A 63 -13.67 -7.90 -8.15
C LEU A 63 -12.53 -8.86 -8.48
N ASP A 64 -12.79 -9.92 -9.24
CA ASP A 64 -11.77 -10.89 -9.64
C ASP A 64 -10.67 -10.25 -10.50
N ALA A 65 -11.04 -9.36 -11.41
CA ALA A 65 -10.09 -8.60 -12.22
C ALA A 65 -9.17 -7.70 -11.37
N ARG A 66 -9.70 -7.08 -10.30
CA ARG A 66 -8.88 -6.29 -9.36
C ARG A 66 -7.98 -7.19 -8.52
N LEU A 67 -8.51 -8.28 -7.97
CA LEU A 67 -7.76 -9.24 -7.17
C LEU A 67 -6.60 -9.87 -7.95
N SER A 68 -6.76 -10.11 -9.25
CA SER A 68 -5.69 -10.65 -10.10
C SER A 68 -4.47 -9.72 -10.21
N ARG A 69 -4.61 -8.44 -9.92
CA ARG A 69 -3.53 -7.45 -9.92
C ARG A 69 -2.92 -7.21 -8.54
N ILE A 70 -3.43 -7.88 -7.49
CA ILE A 70 -2.95 -7.74 -6.11
C ILE A 70 -2.15 -8.98 -5.73
N SER A 71 -0.95 -8.78 -5.23
CA SER A 71 -0.07 -9.83 -4.70
C SER A 71 0.32 -9.50 -3.27
N PHE A 72 0.59 -10.52 -2.46
CA PHE A 72 0.95 -10.36 -1.05
C PHE A 72 2.31 -11.00 -0.74
N THR A 73 3.05 -10.42 0.19
CA THR A 73 4.30 -10.97 0.71
C THR A 73 4.55 -10.55 2.15
N THR A 74 5.20 -11.43 2.91
CA THR A 74 5.81 -11.10 4.21
C THR A 74 7.32 -10.89 4.11
N ASP A 75 7.89 -11.11 2.93
CA ASP A 75 9.31 -10.94 2.67
C ASP A 75 9.62 -9.52 2.18
N LEU A 76 10.28 -8.74 3.04
CA LEU A 76 10.70 -7.37 2.76
C LEU A 76 11.76 -7.29 1.64
N ASP A 77 12.49 -8.36 1.39
CA ASP A 77 13.52 -8.44 0.36
C ASP A 77 13.00 -9.01 -0.98
N SER A 78 11.71 -9.28 -1.07
CA SER A 78 11.07 -9.80 -2.29
C SER A 78 11.12 -8.79 -3.45
N GLU A 79 11.05 -9.31 -4.67
CA GLU A 79 10.93 -8.49 -5.87
C GLU A 79 9.66 -7.62 -5.86
N LEU A 80 8.59 -8.12 -5.25
CA LEU A 80 7.34 -7.38 -5.07
C LEU A 80 7.55 -6.05 -4.33
N VAL A 81 8.43 -6.04 -3.34
CA VAL A 81 8.80 -4.85 -2.57
C VAL A 81 9.75 -3.98 -3.37
N ARG A 82 10.86 -4.54 -3.86
CA ARG A 82 11.95 -3.79 -4.49
C ARG A 82 11.57 -3.02 -5.74
N ARG A 83 10.60 -3.52 -6.51
CA ARG A 83 10.19 -2.89 -7.78
C ARG A 83 9.21 -1.71 -7.64
N ALA A 84 8.75 -1.39 -6.43
CA ALA A 84 7.72 -0.38 -6.23
C ALA A 84 8.15 1.01 -6.72
N ASP A 85 7.28 1.64 -7.50
CA ASP A 85 7.39 3.04 -7.92
C ASP A 85 6.82 3.98 -6.86
N LEU A 86 5.76 3.52 -6.17
CA LEU A 86 5.03 4.23 -5.14
C LEU A 86 4.78 3.30 -3.96
N VAL A 87 5.01 3.78 -2.76
CA VAL A 87 4.72 3.08 -1.51
C VAL A 87 3.69 3.86 -0.73
N ILE A 88 2.63 3.19 -0.28
CA ILE A 88 1.61 3.78 0.60
C ILE A 88 1.65 3.03 1.93
N GLU A 89 1.97 3.73 2.99
CA GLU A 89 2.01 3.19 4.34
C GLU A 89 0.62 3.28 4.98
N ALA A 90 0.14 2.15 5.49
CA ALA A 90 -1.11 1.97 6.20
C ALA A 90 -0.93 1.05 7.42
N VAL A 91 0.21 1.19 8.12
CA VAL A 91 0.50 0.48 9.37
C VAL A 91 -0.15 1.17 10.57
N PHE A 92 0.06 0.62 11.77
CA PHE A 92 -0.47 1.18 13.00
C PHE A 92 -0.12 2.67 13.17
N GLU A 93 -1.07 3.43 13.74
CA GLU A 93 -0.93 4.86 14.00
C GLU A 93 -0.03 5.11 15.21
N ASP A 94 1.26 4.80 15.05
CA ASP A 94 2.33 4.96 16.01
C ASP A 94 3.57 5.55 15.31
N MET A 95 4.11 6.64 15.83
CA MET A 95 5.22 7.37 15.22
C MET A 95 6.48 6.50 15.09
N LYS A 96 6.79 5.71 16.11
CA LYS A 96 7.96 4.84 16.12
C LYS A 96 7.83 3.75 15.07
N ILE A 97 6.66 3.10 15.00
CA ILE A 97 6.39 2.04 14.01
C ILE A 97 6.51 2.59 12.59
N LYS A 98 5.94 3.79 12.32
CA LYS A 98 6.00 4.42 11.01
C LYS A 98 7.44 4.77 10.62
N ARG A 99 8.21 5.39 11.50
CA ARG A 99 9.63 5.73 11.25
C ARG A 99 10.46 4.49 10.99
N GLU A 100 10.33 3.44 11.81
CA GLU A 100 11.03 2.18 11.62
C GLU A 100 10.64 1.49 10.30
N THR A 101 9.37 1.54 9.93
CA THR A 101 8.87 1.00 8.67
C THR A 101 9.53 1.72 7.50
N PHE A 102 9.47 3.04 7.44
CA PHE A 102 10.05 3.82 6.36
C PHE A 102 11.57 3.70 6.29
N ALA A 103 12.27 3.65 7.41
CA ALA A 103 13.71 3.45 7.43
C ALA A 103 14.12 2.10 6.82
N LYS A 104 13.38 1.03 7.14
CA LYS A 104 13.59 -0.30 6.55
C LYS A 104 13.29 -0.32 5.05
N LEU A 105 12.25 0.39 4.64
CA LEU A 105 11.82 0.48 3.25
C LEU A 105 12.81 1.30 2.41
N GLU A 106 13.22 2.48 2.89
CA GLU A 106 14.14 3.37 2.17
C GLU A 106 15.45 2.67 1.77
N ALA A 107 15.97 1.81 2.62
CA ALA A 107 17.18 1.05 2.35
C ALA A 107 17.05 0.03 1.19
N ARG A 108 15.83 -0.28 0.74
CA ARG A 108 15.53 -1.32 -0.25
C ARG A 108 15.02 -0.80 -1.57
N PHE A 109 14.53 0.43 -1.59
CA PHE A 109 13.90 1.00 -2.78
C PHE A 109 14.87 1.74 -3.67
N ARG A 110 14.44 1.91 -4.91
CA ARG A 110 15.16 2.71 -5.89
C ARG A 110 15.15 4.20 -5.46
N PRO A 111 16.16 4.96 -5.90
CA PRO A 111 16.25 6.38 -5.56
C PRO A 111 15.07 7.24 -6.02
N ASP A 112 14.25 6.77 -6.96
CA ASP A 112 13.09 7.47 -7.53
C ASP A 112 11.74 7.01 -6.95
N THR A 113 11.71 6.05 -6.04
CA THR A 113 10.49 5.59 -5.38
C THR A 113 9.87 6.68 -4.52
N ILE A 114 8.57 6.90 -4.67
CA ILE A 114 7.79 7.88 -3.89
C ILE A 114 7.20 7.20 -2.67
N PHE A 115 7.30 7.85 -1.51
CA PHE A 115 6.74 7.37 -0.25
C PHE A 115 5.54 8.19 0.17
N CYS A 116 4.46 7.50 0.55
CA CYS A 116 3.23 8.11 1.05
C CYS A 116 2.88 7.54 2.43
N THR A 117 2.51 8.41 3.36
CA THR A 117 1.86 7.97 4.60
C THR A 117 0.37 8.21 4.54
N ASN A 118 -0.42 7.25 5.03
CA ASN A 118 -1.88 7.38 5.15
C ASN A 118 -2.30 7.95 6.52
N SER A 119 -1.36 8.42 7.35
CA SER A 119 -1.68 8.99 8.66
C SER A 119 -2.60 10.19 8.54
N SER A 120 -3.64 10.22 9.39
CA SER A 120 -4.59 11.32 9.48
C SER A 120 -4.20 12.38 10.51
N VAL A 121 -3.32 12.04 11.45
CA VAL A 121 -2.99 12.89 12.62
C VAL A 121 -1.51 13.19 12.77
N MET A 122 -0.63 12.38 12.16
CA MET A 122 0.82 12.58 12.26
C MET A 122 1.35 13.37 11.08
N SER A 123 2.20 14.35 11.35
CA SER A 123 2.83 15.15 10.33
C SER A 123 3.74 14.31 9.43
N PRO A 124 3.57 14.36 8.09
CA PRO A 124 4.50 13.72 7.16
C PRO A 124 5.95 14.13 7.38
N SER A 125 6.19 15.40 7.73
CA SER A 125 7.52 15.92 8.01
C SER A 125 8.16 15.30 9.25
N GLU A 126 7.37 14.97 10.27
CA GLU A 126 7.86 14.30 11.48
C GLU A 126 8.12 12.81 11.22
N ILE A 127 7.26 12.14 10.44
CA ILE A 127 7.47 10.75 10.05
C ILE A 127 8.75 10.60 9.23
N SER A 128 8.99 11.51 8.27
CA SER A 128 10.12 11.46 7.36
C SER A 128 11.40 12.11 7.91
N ALA A 129 11.41 12.58 9.15
CA ALA A 129 12.51 13.39 9.70
C ALA A 129 13.89 12.74 9.61
N GLU A 130 13.96 11.41 9.67
CA GLU A 130 15.20 10.63 9.66
C GLU A 130 15.51 10.01 8.30
N LEU A 131 14.64 10.20 7.29
CA LEU A 131 14.86 9.67 5.94
C LEU A 131 15.90 10.50 5.17
N GLN A 132 16.65 9.84 4.32
CA GLN A 132 17.68 10.48 3.48
C GLN A 132 17.04 11.27 2.32
N HIS A 133 15.91 10.78 1.79
CA HIS A 133 15.22 11.33 0.62
C HIS A 133 13.84 11.89 0.97
N ARG A 134 13.81 12.85 1.88
CA ARG A 134 12.56 13.48 2.37
C ARG A 134 11.76 14.19 1.28
N GLU A 135 12.42 14.64 0.21
CA GLU A 135 11.80 15.27 -0.95
C GLU A 135 10.83 14.38 -1.72
N ARG A 136 10.91 13.07 -1.48
CA ARG A 136 10.01 12.06 -2.10
C ARG A 136 8.90 11.59 -1.16
N PHE A 137 8.76 12.21 0.01
CA PHE A 137 7.79 11.83 1.02
C PHE A 137 6.58 12.75 0.98
N VAL A 138 5.38 12.17 0.87
CA VAL A 138 4.10 12.90 0.81
C VAL A 138 3.10 12.33 1.80
N GLY A 139 2.22 13.20 2.31
CA GLY A 139 1.03 12.78 3.02
C GLY A 139 -0.09 12.47 2.03
N THR A 140 -0.71 11.30 2.18
CA THR A 140 -1.96 10.93 1.50
C THR A 140 -2.96 10.52 2.57
N HIS A 141 -4.24 10.71 2.32
CA HIS A 141 -5.27 10.31 3.27
C HIS A 141 -6.44 9.67 2.53
N PHE A 142 -6.59 8.37 2.73
CA PHE A 142 -7.72 7.60 2.21
C PHE A 142 -8.79 7.48 3.31
N TRP A 143 -10.05 7.61 2.91
CA TRP A 143 -11.21 7.51 3.82
C TRP A 143 -11.71 6.08 3.91
#